data_f34e11863b523abad9ae2305fde5c056
#
_entry.id   f34e11863b523abad9ae2305fde5c056
#
_cell.length_a   1.000
_cell.length_b   1.000
_cell.length_c   1.000
_cell.angle_alpha   90.00
_cell.angle_beta   90.00
_cell.angle_gamma   90.00
#
_symmetry.space_group_name_H-M   'P 1'
#
loop_
_entity.id
_entity.type
_entity.pdbx_description
1 polymer ?
#
loop_
_entity_poly.entity_id
_entity_poly.type
_entity_poly.pdbx_seq_one_letter_code
_entity_poly.pdbx_strand_id
1 'polypeptide(L)'
;MPDAKPGRVRYSILLMLFLVTTITFADRSSLSVAGSAMQAGLGIDAVTLGYIFSAFGWAYVIGQIPGGWLFDRFGTKPVYTLALFVWSALTLLQGFVGWLPTTWAVTSLFLLRLLVGFASAPCFPGNARIIVSWFPTAER
;
A
#
# COMPACT_ATOMS: atom_id res chain seq x y z
N MET A 1 -28.33 -9.36 -25.05
CA MET A 1 -27.44 -8.22 -25.22
C MET A 1 -26.23 -8.70 -25.98
N PRO A 2 -25.82 -8.06 -27.08
CA PRO A 2 -24.73 -8.57 -27.91
C PRO A 2 -23.44 -8.58 -27.11
N ASP A 3 -22.74 -9.70 -27.16
CA ASP A 3 -21.42 -9.93 -26.57
C ASP A 3 -20.41 -8.93 -27.18
N ALA A 4 -20.24 -7.81 -26.53
CA ALA A 4 -19.17 -6.89 -26.86
C ALA A 4 -17.83 -7.64 -26.66
N LYS A 5 -17.13 -7.93 -27.75
CA LYS A 5 -15.82 -8.58 -27.70
C LYS A 5 -14.94 -7.81 -26.69
N PRO A 6 -14.45 -8.49 -25.66
CA PRO A 6 -13.68 -7.83 -24.63
C PRO A 6 -12.40 -7.24 -25.22
N GLY A 7 -12.32 -5.92 -25.21
CA GLY A 7 -11.21 -5.18 -25.79
C GLY A 7 -9.88 -5.50 -25.10
N ARG A 8 -8.76 -5.34 -25.82
CA ARG A 8 -7.39 -5.56 -25.30
C ARG A 8 -7.04 -4.70 -24.09
N VAL A 9 -7.78 -3.63 -23.82
CA VAL A 9 -7.61 -2.70 -22.68
C VAL A 9 -7.68 -3.42 -21.33
N ARG A 10 -8.50 -4.48 -21.19
CA ARG A 10 -8.58 -5.27 -19.96
C ARG A 10 -7.25 -5.92 -19.55
N TYR A 11 -6.45 -6.38 -20.51
CA TYR A 11 -5.14 -6.97 -20.23
C TYR A 11 -4.13 -5.91 -19.76
N SER A 12 -4.21 -4.69 -20.29
CA SER A 12 -3.40 -3.57 -19.81
C SER A 12 -3.75 -3.19 -18.37
N ILE A 13 -5.04 -3.22 -18.03
CA ILE A 13 -5.50 -3.00 -16.65
C ILE A 13 -5.00 -4.11 -15.74
N LEU A 14 -5.08 -5.36 -16.14
CA LEU A 14 -4.58 -6.50 -15.38
C LEU A 14 -3.07 -6.39 -15.14
N LEU A 15 -2.30 -6.06 -16.17
CA LEU A 15 -0.86 -5.84 -16.06
C LEU A 15 -0.55 -4.69 -15.07
N MET A 16 -1.29 -3.59 -15.14
CA MET A 16 -1.12 -2.47 -14.24
C MET A 16 -1.42 -2.86 -12.78
N LEU A 17 -2.51 -3.61 -12.54
CA LEU A 17 -2.84 -4.12 -11.21
C LEU A 17 -1.78 -5.10 -10.69
N PHE A 18 -1.27 -5.97 -11.56
CA PHE A 18 -0.17 -6.88 -11.24
C PHE A 18 1.08 -6.12 -10.83
N LEU A 19 1.50 -5.11 -11.60
CA LEU A 19 2.67 -4.29 -11.27
C LEU A 19 2.49 -3.55 -9.94
N VAL A 20 1.34 -2.90 -9.73
CA VAL A 20 1.04 -2.21 -8.47
C VAL A 20 1.11 -3.17 -7.29
N THR A 21 0.50 -4.35 -7.42
CA THR A 21 0.51 -5.37 -6.36
C THR A 21 1.93 -5.86 -6.08
N THR A 22 2.70 -6.14 -7.13
CA THR A 22 4.11 -6.57 -7.01
C THR A 22 4.95 -5.53 -6.30
N ILE A 23 4.83 -4.25 -6.67
CA ILE A 23 5.57 -3.15 -6.02
C ILE A 23 5.16 -3.01 -4.56
N THR A 24 3.86 -3.15 -4.25
CA THR A 24 3.36 -3.09 -2.87
C THR A 24 3.94 -4.21 -2.00
N PHE A 25 4.04 -5.42 -2.53
CA PHE A 25 4.68 -6.54 -1.81
C PHE A 25 6.19 -6.38 -1.69
N ALA A 26 6.84 -5.86 -2.74
CA ALA A 26 8.27 -5.56 -2.73
C ALA A 26 8.62 -4.50 -1.67
N ASP A 27 7.82 -3.44 -1.53
CA ASP A 27 7.98 -2.43 -0.49
C ASP A 27 7.91 -3.02 0.92
N ARG A 28 6.95 -3.91 1.17
CA ARG A 28 6.85 -4.62 2.46
C ARG A 28 8.07 -5.50 2.74
N SER A 29 8.51 -6.26 1.74
CA SER A 29 9.65 -7.16 1.86
C SER A 29 10.97 -6.40 2.03
N SER A 30 11.15 -5.29 1.32
CA SER A 30 12.35 -4.46 1.40
C SER A 30 12.62 -3.95 2.81
N LEU A 31 11.57 -3.52 3.51
CA LEU A 31 11.74 -3.06 4.89
C LEU A 31 12.05 -4.20 5.86
N SER A 32 11.48 -5.38 5.64
CA SER A 32 11.82 -6.56 6.44
C SER A 32 13.30 -6.93 6.30
N VAL A 33 13.84 -6.87 5.07
CA VAL A 33 15.27 -7.10 4.80
C VAL A 33 16.14 -5.98 5.38
N ALA A 34 15.70 -4.72 5.23
CA ALA A 34 16.41 -3.57 5.77
C ALA A 34 16.39 -3.50 7.31
N GLY A 35 15.53 -4.26 7.97
CA GLY A 35 15.35 -4.22 9.42
C GLY A 35 16.64 -4.48 10.20
N SER A 36 17.45 -5.42 9.79
CA SER A 36 18.76 -5.70 10.42
C SER A 36 19.76 -4.55 10.24
N ALA A 37 19.78 -3.95 9.05
CA ALA A 37 20.61 -2.76 8.77
C ALA A 37 20.14 -1.54 9.56
N MET A 38 18.83 -1.38 9.72
CA MET A 38 18.23 -0.31 10.53
C MET A 38 18.56 -0.47 12.01
N GLN A 39 18.53 -1.69 12.55
CA GLN A 39 18.96 -1.96 13.92
C GLN A 39 20.41 -1.56 14.14
N ALA A 40 21.31 -1.97 13.23
CA ALA A 40 22.72 -1.63 13.34
C ALA A 40 22.99 -0.12 13.13
N GLY A 41 22.34 0.50 12.16
CA GLY A 41 22.57 1.90 11.79
C GLY A 41 21.94 2.93 12.73
N LEU A 42 20.75 2.62 13.26
CA LEU A 42 20.00 3.52 14.14
C LEU A 42 20.09 3.13 15.63
N GLY A 43 20.76 2.02 15.96
CA GLY A 43 20.88 1.54 17.33
C GLY A 43 19.54 1.14 17.97
N ILE A 44 18.56 0.68 17.15
CA ILE A 44 17.23 0.31 17.61
C ILE A 44 17.24 -1.16 18.05
N ASP A 45 16.55 -1.45 19.17
CA ASP A 45 16.34 -2.81 19.62
C ASP A 45 15.25 -3.54 18.79
N ALA A 46 15.26 -4.87 18.83
CA ALA A 46 14.32 -5.72 18.08
C ALA A 46 12.85 -5.46 18.46
N VAL A 47 12.58 -5.07 19.69
CA VAL A 47 11.24 -4.78 20.18
C VAL A 47 10.71 -3.51 19.53
N THR A 48 11.48 -2.44 19.51
CA THR A 48 11.13 -1.17 18.85
C THR A 48 10.90 -1.38 17.35
N LEU A 49 11.75 -2.17 16.68
CA LEU A 49 11.55 -2.53 15.28
C LEU A 49 10.25 -3.30 15.07
N GLY A 50 9.91 -4.21 15.97
CA GLY A 50 8.64 -4.94 15.97
C GLY A 50 7.42 -4.01 16.06
N TYR A 51 7.48 -2.97 16.90
CA TYR A 51 6.43 -1.94 16.98
C TYR A 51 6.29 -1.17 15.66
N ILE A 52 7.38 -0.79 15.03
CA ILE A 52 7.37 -0.09 13.73
C ILE A 52 6.70 -0.96 12.66
N PHE A 53 6.99 -2.26 12.62
CA PHE A 53 6.37 -3.15 11.65
C PHE A 53 4.89 -3.42 11.95
N SER A 54 4.53 -3.59 13.21
CA SER A 54 3.14 -3.82 13.61
C SER A 54 2.25 -2.61 13.38
N ALA A 55 2.78 -1.38 13.48
CA ALA A 55 2.04 -0.15 13.19
C ALA A 55 1.42 -0.15 11.80
N PHE A 56 2.16 -0.61 10.78
CA PHE A 56 1.64 -0.80 9.43
C PHE A 56 0.46 -1.79 9.40
N GLY A 57 0.62 -2.95 10.03
CA GLY A 57 -0.41 -4.01 10.05
C GLY A 57 -1.72 -3.53 10.67
N TRP A 58 -1.66 -2.89 11.83
CA TRP A 58 -2.83 -2.35 12.51
C TRP A 58 -3.52 -1.25 11.70
N ALA A 59 -2.74 -0.30 11.18
CA ALA A 59 -3.27 0.78 10.36
C ALA A 59 -3.91 0.25 9.07
N TYR A 60 -3.32 -0.77 8.46
CA TYR A 60 -3.84 -1.43 7.26
C TYR A 60 -5.20 -2.09 7.51
N VAL A 61 -5.31 -2.87 8.60
CA VAL A 61 -6.57 -3.55 8.95
C VAL A 61 -7.68 -2.54 9.27
N ILE A 62 -7.38 -1.55 10.11
CA ILE A 62 -8.34 -0.51 10.50
C ILE A 62 -8.74 0.33 9.29
N GLY A 63 -7.78 0.64 8.40
CA GLY A 63 -7.99 1.45 7.21
C GLY A 63 -8.86 0.79 6.13
N GLN A 64 -9.05 -0.54 6.15
CA GLN A 64 -9.88 -1.23 5.17
C GLN A 64 -11.36 -0.82 5.25
N ILE A 65 -11.88 -0.60 6.46
CA ILE A 65 -13.28 -0.21 6.67
C ILE A 65 -13.57 1.17 6.06
N PRO A 66 -12.86 2.26 6.44
CA PRO A 66 -13.06 3.57 5.81
C PRO A 66 -12.67 3.55 4.33
N GLY A 67 -11.69 2.74 3.91
CA GLY A 67 -11.32 2.55 2.52
C GLY A 67 -12.48 2.03 1.67
N GLY A 68 -13.22 1.03 2.15
CA GLY A 68 -14.43 0.52 1.50
C GLY A 68 -15.51 1.60 1.34
N TRP A 69 -15.77 2.35 2.40
CA TRP A 69 -16.74 3.44 2.40
C TRP A 69 -16.35 4.57 1.41
N LEU A 70 -15.07 4.90 1.32
CA LEU A 70 -14.57 5.89 0.35
C LEU A 70 -14.86 5.46 -1.09
N PHE A 71 -14.69 4.18 -1.41
CA PHE A 71 -15.03 3.66 -2.73
C PHE A 71 -16.52 3.76 -3.04
N ASP A 72 -17.39 3.53 -2.05
CA ASP A 72 -18.83 3.62 -2.22
C ASP A 72 -19.29 5.06 -2.44
N ARG A 73 -18.63 6.02 -1.79
CA ARG A 73 -19.00 7.45 -1.85
C ARG A 73 -18.40 8.18 -3.05
N PHE A 74 -17.14 7.94 -3.38
CA PHE A 74 -16.39 8.73 -4.37
C PHE A 74 -16.05 7.92 -5.63
N GLY A 75 -16.33 6.64 -5.64
CA GLY A 75 -16.02 5.75 -6.76
C GLY A 75 -14.61 5.20 -6.72
N THR A 76 -14.40 4.11 -7.47
CA THR A 76 -13.13 3.35 -7.42
C THR A 76 -11.94 4.12 -7.98
N LYS A 77 -12.12 4.81 -9.11
CA LYS A 77 -11.03 5.45 -9.85
C LYS A 77 -10.32 6.55 -9.05
N PRO A 78 -11.00 7.60 -8.54
CA PRO A 78 -10.33 8.68 -7.82
C PRO A 78 -9.74 8.22 -6.49
N VAL A 79 -10.44 7.35 -5.75
CA VAL A 79 -9.95 6.85 -4.45
C VAL A 79 -8.71 5.99 -4.63
N TYR A 80 -8.71 5.09 -5.62
CA TYR A 80 -7.56 4.24 -5.91
C TYR A 80 -6.33 5.06 -6.34
N THR A 81 -6.53 6.04 -7.23
CA THR A 81 -5.44 6.93 -7.67
C THR A 81 -4.87 7.75 -6.51
N LEU A 82 -5.73 8.32 -5.66
CA LEU A 82 -5.31 9.08 -4.49
C LEU A 82 -4.55 8.19 -3.49
N ALA A 83 -5.06 6.99 -3.22
CA ALA A 83 -4.42 6.03 -2.33
C ALA A 83 -3.00 5.68 -2.80
N LEU A 84 -2.83 5.40 -4.09
CA LEU A 84 -1.52 5.12 -4.69
C LEU A 84 -0.58 6.33 -4.60
N PHE A 85 -1.08 7.53 -4.88
CA PHE A 85 -0.27 8.75 -4.80
C PHE A 85 0.22 9.01 -3.38
N VAL A 86 -0.68 8.95 -2.39
CA VAL A 86 -0.35 9.17 -0.98
C VAL A 86 0.62 8.09 -0.49
N TRP A 87 0.36 6.82 -0.82
CA TRP A 87 1.26 5.71 -0.49
C TRP A 87 2.66 5.92 -1.06
N SER A 88 2.78 6.28 -2.34
CA SER A 88 4.06 6.53 -2.98
C SER A 88 4.82 7.70 -2.34
N ALA A 89 4.13 8.79 -2.04
CA ALA A 89 4.74 9.96 -1.38
C ALA A 89 5.24 9.62 0.02
N LEU A 90 4.48 8.87 0.81
CA LEU A 90 4.85 8.44 2.15
C LEU A 90 6.03 7.44 2.12
N THR A 91 6.04 6.52 1.15
CA THR A 91 7.16 5.59 0.95
C THR A 91 8.44 6.32 0.57
N LEU A 92 8.34 7.35 -0.29
CA LEU A 92 9.47 8.21 -0.62
C LEU A 92 10.01 8.93 0.63
N LEU A 93 9.14 9.47 1.47
CA LEU A 93 9.52 10.14 2.71
C LEU A 93 10.25 9.21 3.68
N GLN A 94 9.92 7.92 3.71
CA GLN A 94 10.66 6.93 4.52
C GLN A 94 12.13 6.83 4.13
N GLY A 95 12.46 7.01 2.85
CA GLY A 95 13.85 7.00 2.37
C GLY A 95 14.72 8.12 2.96
N PHE A 96 14.11 9.23 3.37
CA PHE A 96 14.83 10.36 3.97
C PHE A 96 15.02 10.27 5.48
N VAL A 97 14.39 9.31 6.13
CA VAL A 97 14.45 9.18 7.61
C VAL A 97 15.86 8.88 8.10
N GLY A 98 16.70 8.23 7.31
CA GLY A 98 18.10 7.94 7.66
C GLY A 98 18.99 9.18 7.85
N TRP A 99 18.54 10.37 7.44
CA TRP A 99 19.26 11.64 7.64
C TRP A 99 18.89 12.33 8.96
N LEU A 100 17.91 11.81 9.69
CA LEU A 100 17.44 12.36 10.96
C LEU A 100 18.25 11.79 12.13
N PRO A 101 18.39 12.53 13.24
CA PRO A 101 18.89 11.99 14.50
C PRO A 101 18.06 10.78 14.95
N THR A 102 18.69 9.79 15.57
CA THR A 102 18.08 8.48 15.91
C THR A 102 16.71 8.60 16.59
N THR A 103 16.56 9.49 17.56
CA THR A 103 15.29 9.69 18.29
C THR A 103 14.16 10.11 17.36
N TRP A 104 14.40 11.06 16.45
CA TRP A 104 13.41 11.52 15.49
C TRP A 104 13.18 10.50 14.37
N ALA A 105 14.22 9.76 13.98
CA ALA A 105 14.14 8.72 12.97
C ALA A 105 13.18 7.61 13.39
N VAL A 106 13.27 7.10 14.61
CA VAL A 106 12.38 6.05 15.14
C VAL A 106 10.92 6.50 15.16
N THR A 107 10.66 7.69 15.71
CA THR A 107 9.30 8.25 15.77
C THR A 107 8.72 8.50 14.37
N SER A 108 9.53 9.06 13.47
CA SER A 108 9.12 9.32 12.09
C SER A 108 8.84 8.03 11.33
N LEU A 109 9.65 7.01 11.49
CA LEU A 109 9.41 5.69 10.89
C LEU A 109 8.11 5.06 11.37
N PHE A 110 7.85 5.12 12.68
CA PHE A 110 6.61 4.60 13.25
C PHE A 110 5.38 5.30 12.65
N LEU A 111 5.38 6.64 12.65
CA LEU A 111 4.28 7.43 12.11
C LEU A 111 4.11 7.22 10.60
N LEU A 112 5.21 7.22 9.84
CA LEU A 112 5.16 6.98 8.40
C LEU A 112 4.64 5.57 8.09
N ARG A 113 5.02 4.55 8.85
CA ARG A 113 4.51 3.19 8.70
C ARG A 113 3.02 3.09 8.97
N LEU A 114 2.54 3.78 9.99
CA LEU A 114 1.13 3.87 10.30
C LEU A 114 0.36 4.53 9.14
N LEU A 115 0.86 5.66 8.64
CA LEU A 115 0.24 6.38 7.52
C LEU A 115 0.28 5.57 6.21
N VAL A 116 1.39 4.89 5.90
CA VAL A 116 1.51 3.99 4.75
C VAL A 116 0.52 2.84 4.85
N GLY A 117 0.34 2.28 6.05
CA GLY A 117 -0.67 1.25 6.30
C GLY A 117 -2.08 1.74 5.95
N PHE A 118 -2.47 2.92 6.42
CA PHE A 118 -3.75 3.53 6.07
C PHE A 118 -3.88 3.83 4.56
N ALA A 119 -2.86 4.42 3.95
CA ALA A 119 -2.87 4.77 2.53
C ALA A 119 -2.97 3.53 1.62
N SER A 120 -2.35 2.42 2.00
CA SER A 120 -2.38 1.17 1.22
C SER A 120 -3.63 0.31 1.46
N ALA A 121 -4.38 0.57 2.53
CA ALA A 121 -5.56 -0.21 2.90
C ALA A 121 -6.63 -0.30 1.80
N PRO A 122 -6.98 0.78 1.07
CA PRO A 122 -7.94 0.74 -0.03
C PRO A 122 -7.45 -0.05 -1.26
N CYS A 123 -6.15 -0.25 -1.44
CA CYS A 123 -5.62 -0.85 -2.68
C CYS A 123 -6.15 -2.26 -2.93
N PHE A 124 -6.23 -3.11 -1.90
CA PHE A 124 -6.66 -4.50 -2.05
C PHE A 124 -8.15 -4.63 -2.44
N PRO A 125 -9.10 -4.02 -1.70
CA PRO A 125 -10.51 -4.02 -2.13
C PRO A 125 -10.71 -3.26 -3.44
N GLY A 126 -9.88 -2.25 -3.74
CA GLY A 126 -9.87 -1.54 -5.02
C GLY A 126 -9.51 -2.44 -6.19
N ASN A 127 -8.49 -3.28 -6.07
CA ASN A 127 -8.12 -4.26 -7.08
C ASN A 127 -9.28 -5.21 -7.39
N ALA A 128 -9.95 -5.75 -6.37
CA ALA A 128 -11.10 -6.62 -6.54
C ALA A 128 -12.25 -5.91 -7.29
N ARG A 129 -12.57 -4.67 -6.94
CA ARG A 129 -13.60 -3.87 -7.61
C ARG A 129 -13.27 -3.60 -9.08
N ILE A 130 -12.02 -3.28 -9.40
CA ILE A 130 -11.57 -3.04 -10.77
C ILE A 130 -11.71 -4.32 -11.58
N ILE A 131 -11.27 -5.47 -11.06
CA ILE A 131 -11.41 -6.77 -11.73
C ILE A 131 -12.90 -7.08 -11.99
N VAL A 132 -13.76 -6.90 -11.00
CA VAL A 132 -15.20 -7.15 -11.14
C VAL A 132 -15.84 -6.25 -12.20
N SER A 133 -15.38 -5.00 -12.35
CA SER A 133 -15.96 -4.06 -13.32
C SER A 133 -15.50 -4.28 -14.77
N TRP A 134 -14.31 -4.88 -14.98
CA TRP A 134 -13.72 -5.03 -16.31
C TRP A 134 -13.73 -6.46 -16.87
N PHE A 135 -13.93 -7.46 -16.01
CA PHE A 135 -13.94 -8.86 -16.42
C PHE A 135 -15.35 -9.48 -16.33
N PRO A 136 -15.78 -10.24 -17.35
CA PRO A 136 -17.05 -10.97 -17.30
C PRO A 136 -17.02 -12.07 -16.23
N THR A 137 -18.20 -12.47 -15.76
CA THR A 137 -18.36 -13.43 -14.64
C THR A 137 -17.65 -14.77 -14.87
N ALA A 138 -17.49 -15.18 -16.14
CA ALA A 138 -16.82 -16.42 -16.51
C ALA A 138 -15.27 -16.37 -16.40
N GLU A 139 -14.68 -15.18 -16.24
CA GLU A 139 -13.21 -14.98 -16.23
C GLU A 139 -12.72 -14.38 -14.89
N ARG A 140 -13.57 -14.31 -13.87
CA ARG A 140 -13.24 -13.76 -12.52
C ARG A 140 -12.64 -14.81 -11.60
#